data_544a19b8bb56c3ea19158a7e667cc627
#
_entry.id   544a19b8bb56c3ea19158a7e667cc627
#
_cell.length_a   1.000
_cell.length_b   1.000
_cell.length_c   1.000
_cell.angle_alpha   90.00
_cell.angle_beta   90.00
_cell.angle_gamma   90.00
#
_symmetry.space_group_name_H-M   'P 1'
#
loop_
_entity.id
_entity.type
_entity.pdbx_description
1 polymer ?
#
loop_
_entity_poly.entity_id
_entity_poly.type
_entity_poly.pdbx_seq_one_letter_code
_entity_poly.pdbx_strand_id
1 'polypeptide(L)'
;MNCKIIATLMLILPQLAFASPEIIQKVWGDNSGKHTVIIDKRLDSKDGGESLLIRQITKNREDWILRDYVRDCEEDIKLEVVADSIEINKVLSGDIGTVLFAYKIGCVGGIDPVTVKYFAFRNGVKYSLRGEEHIIVGNDGFGGEKAPVPDFNLRNDKPLLEYMMRKWKSISTTKIN
;
A
#
# COMPACT_ATOMS: atom_id res chain seq x y z
N MET A 1 -7.22 -31.09 62.77
CA MET A 1 -6.39 -30.32 61.80
C MET A 1 -7.22 -30.06 60.55
N ASN A 2 -7.80 -28.84 60.43
CA ASN A 2 -8.65 -28.50 59.28
C ASN A 2 -7.81 -27.75 58.24
N CYS A 3 -7.50 -28.38 57.14
CA CYS A 3 -6.82 -27.79 55.99
C CYS A 3 -7.83 -27.00 55.14
N LYS A 4 -7.79 -25.66 55.16
CA LYS A 4 -8.58 -24.81 54.26
C LYS A 4 -7.87 -24.69 52.93
N ILE A 5 -8.44 -25.26 51.88
CA ILE A 5 -7.98 -25.06 50.52
C ILE A 5 -8.54 -23.72 50.02
N ILE A 6 -7.67 -22.77 49.79
CA ILE A 6 -8.00 -21.48 49.19
C ILE A 6 -7.88 -21.68 47.67
N ALA A 7 -9.02 -21.76 46.96
CA ALA A 7 -9.05 -21.77 45.52
C ALA A 7 -8.88 -20.33 44.97
N THR A 8 -7.72 -20.04 44.42
CA THR A 8 -7.47 -18.76 43.73
C THR A 8 -8.10 -18.81 42.35
N LEU A 9 -9.21 -18.08 42.16
CA LEU A 9 -9.86 -17.92 40.89
C LEU A 9 -9.05 -16.94 40.02
N MET A 10 -8.34 -17.44 39.00
CA MET A 10 -7.55 -16.64 38.06
C MET A 10 -8.50 -16.09 36.99
N LEU A 11 -8.87 -14.83 37.08
CA LEU A 11 -9.63 -14.12 36.05
C LEU A 11 -8.73 -13.91 34.83
N ILE A 12 -8.98 -14.66 33.75
CA ILE A 12 -8.37 -14.42 32.44
C ILE A 12 -9.18 -13.29 31.77
N LEU A 13 -8.65 -12.07 31.80
CA LEU A 13 -9.19 -10.97 31.01
C LEU A 13 -8.84 -11.20 29.53
N PRO A 14 -9.82 -11.14 28.61
CA PRO A 14 -9.51 -11.17 27.18
C PRO A 14 -8.70 -9.92 26.82
N GLN A 15 -7.47 -10.13 26.32
CA GLN A 15 -6.68 -9.05 25.73
C GLN A 15 -7.31 -8.69 24.40
N LEU A 16 -7.93 -7.52 24.33
CA LEU A 16 -8.32 -6.89 23.06
C LEU A 16 -7.03 -6.58 22.28
N ALA A 17 -6.75 -7.40 21.27
CA ALA A 17 -5.67 -7.13 20.34
C ALA A 17 -6.09 -5.94 19.45
N PHE A 18 -5.66 -4.74 19.78
CA PHE A 18 -5.73 -3.61 18.87
C PHE A 18 -4.71 -3.85 17.76
N ALA A 19 -5.15 -3.88 16.51
CA ALA A 19 -4.26 -3.89 15.36
C ALA A 19 -3.40 -2.61 15.41
N SER A 20 -2.08 -2.79 15.55
CA SER A 20 -1.14 -1.66 15.54
C SER A 20 -1.09 -1.06 14.13
N PRO A 21 -0.91 0.28 14.00
CA PRO A 21 -0.75 0.92 12.70
C PRO A 21 0.47 0.32 11.98
N GLU A 22 0.30 0.00 10.70
CA GLU A 22 1.40 -0.45 9.86
C GLU A 22 2.14 0.77 9.29
N ILE A 23 3.37 1.00 9.74
CA ILE A 23 4.19 2.13 9.30
C ILE A 23 5.45 1.60 8.61
N ILE A 24 5.62 1.94 7.32
CA ILE A 24 6.82 1.65 6.55
C ILE A 24 7.57 2.95 6.31
N GLN A 25 8.89 2.95 6.55
CA GLN A 25 9.75 4.09 6.29
C GLN A 25 10.91 3.70 5.37
N LYS A 26 11.15 4.53 4.35
CA LYS A 26 12.32 4.42 3.44
C LYS A 26 13.07 5.74 3.44
N VAL A 27 14.37 5.67 3.66
CA VAL A 27 15.26 6.85 3.65
C VAL A 27 16.18 6.76 2.45
N TRP A 28 16.32 7.87 1.73
CA TRP A 28 17.21 7.98 0.59
C TRP A 28 17.81 9.38 0.49
N GLY A 29 18.75 9.61 -0.42
CA GLY A 29 19.37 10.91 -0.60
C GLY A 29 19.76 11.18 -2.04
N ASP A 30 19.70 12.47 -2.42
CA ASP A 30 20.21 13.01 -3.67
C ASP A 30 20.90 14.37 -3.43
N ASN A 31 21.14 15.15 -4.49
CA ASN A 31 21.78 16.46 -4.41
C ASN A 31 20.96 17.50 -3.62
N SER A 32 19.65 17.30 -3.44
CA SER A 32 18.79 18.19 -2.67
C SER A 32 18.80 17.87 -1.17
N GLY A 33 19.26 16.69 -0.79
CA GLY A 33 19.44 16.27 0.60
C GLY A 33 18.92 14.88 0.91
N LYS A 34 18.62 14.69 2.21
CA LYS A 34 18.05 13.43 2.74
C LYS A 34 16.53 13.51 2.71
N HIS A 35 15.92 12.48 2.15
CA HIS A 35 14.48 12.31 2.03
C HIS A 35 14.00 11.13 2.86
N THR A 36 12.81 11.25 3.42
CA THR A 36 12.12 10.15 4.11
C THR A 36 10.75 9.97 3.50
N VAL A 37 10.49 8.77 2.97
CA VAL A 37 9.15 8.33 2.54
C VAL A 37 8.53 7.57 3.69
N ILE A 38 7.30 7.96 4.05
CA ILE A 38 6.51 7.36 5.11
C ILE A 38 5.22 6.84 4.49
N ILE A 39 4.95 5.56 4.70
CA ILE A 39 3.68 4.91 4.35
C ILE A 39 3.03 4.53 5.68
N ASP A 40 1.85 5.06 5.93
CA ASP A 40 1.11 4.92 7.20
C ASP A 40 -0.30 4.41 6.88
N LYS A 41 -0.55 3.14 7.20
CA LYS A 41 -1.85 2.51 7.09
C LYS A 41 -2.50 2.44 8.47
N ARG A 42 -3.75 2.87 8.57
CA ARG A 42 -4.51 2.91 9.82
C ARG A 42 -5.91 2.36 9.65
N LEU A 43 -6.37 1.66 10.67
CA LEU A 43 -7.78 1.36 10.88
C LEU A 43 -8.47 2.63 11.41
N ASP A 44 -9.57 3.04 10.81
CA ASP A 44 -10.42 4.11 11.34
C ASP A 44 -11.35 3.52 12.41
N SER A 45 -11.11 3.87 13.66
CA SER A 45 -11.87 3.31 14.79
C SER A 45 -13.32 3.80 14.88
N LYS A 46 -13.68 4.84 14.12
CA LYS A 46 -15.03 5.42 14.16
C LYS A 46 -15.99 4.74 13.20
N ASP A 47 -15.51 4.46 11.98
CA ASP A 47 -16.37 4.00 10.89
C ASP A 47 -15.99 2.58 10.43
N GLY A 48 -15.04 1.92 11.10
CA GLY A 48 -14.52 0.61 10.72
C GLY A 48 -13.78 0.61 9.38
N GLY A 49 -13.47 1.81 8.84
CA GLY A 49 -12.77 1.99 7.59
C GLY A 49 -11.25 1.84 7.70
N GLU A 50 -10.56 1.81 6.58
CA GLU A 50 -9.10 1.85 6.51
C GLU A 50 -8.63 3.07 5.72
N SER A 51 -7.56 3.69 6.18
CA SER A 51 -6.91 4.83 5.52
C SER A 51 -5.45 4.57 5.25
N LEU A 52 -4.96 5.13 4.15
CA LEU A 52 -3.57 5.08 3.72
C LEU A 52 -3.05 6.50 3.51
N LEU A 53 -1.99 6.84 4.21
CA LEU A 53 -1.27 8.09 4.07
C LEU A 53 0.15 7.78 3.60
N ILE A 54 0.53 8.32 2.44
CA ILE A 54 1.89 8.19 1.92
C ILE A 54 2.43 9.59 1.67
N ARG A 55 3.64 9.88 2.18
CA ARG A 55 4.24 11.20 2.04
C ARG A 55 5.77 11.14 2.00
N GLN A 56 6.36 12.13 1.39
CA GLN A 56 7.81 12.37 1.46
C GLN A 56 8.09 13.64 2.24
N ILE A 57 9.11 13.58 3.08
CA ILE A 57 9.61 14.70 3.88
C ILE A 57 11.09 14.92 3.54
N THR A 58 11.45 16.19 3.29
CA THR A 58 12.82 16.63 3.08
C THR A 58 13.09 17.85 3.96
N LYS A 59 14.13 17.80 4.78
CA LYS A 59 14.48 18.94 5.68
C LYS A 59 13.28 19.43 6.52
N ASN A 60 12.49 18.51 7.07
CA ASN A 60 11.27 18.76 7.86
C ASN A 60 10.11 19.44 7.07
N ARG A 61 10.15 19.46 5.75
CA ARG A 61 9.05 19.92 4.91
C ARG A 61 8.46 18.76 4.13
N GLU A 62 7.14 18.75 4.00
CA GLU A 62 6.44 17.80 3.14
C GLU A 62 6.60 18.21 1.68
N ASP A 63 7.18 17.30 0.87
CA ASP A 63 7.37 17.52 -0.57
C ASP A 63 6.11 17.17 -1.35
N TRP A 64 5.48 16.07 -0.96
CA TRP A 64 4.22 15.60 -1.51
C TRP A 64 3.51 14.66 -0.52
N ILE A 65 2.21 14.53 -0.71
CA ILE A 65 1.33 13.67 0.08
C ILE A 65 0.29 13.00 -0.81
N LEU A 66 -0.01 11.74 -0.52
CA LEU A 66 -1.09 10.97 -1.10
C LEU A 66 -1.94 10.42 0.05
N ARG A 67 -3.27 10.55 -0.09
CA ARG A 67 -4.24 9.97 0.83
C ARG A 67 -5.23 9.13 0.05
N ASP A 68 -5.57 8.00 0.62
CA ASP A 68 -6.65 7.14 0.12
C ASP A 68 -7.34 6.46 1.30
N TYR A 69 -8.55 5.98 1.09
CA TYR A 69 -9.33 5.34 2.15
C TYR A 69 -10.43 4.45 1.58
N VAL A 70 -10.87 3.48 2.39
CA VAL A 70 -12.10 2.71 2.18
C VAL A 70 -12.99 2.96 3.40
N ARG A 71 -14.23 3.38 3.16
CA ARG A 71 -15.25 3.64 4.18
C ARG A 71 -16.57 3.02 3.77
N ASP A 72 -17.48 2.91 4.72
CA ASP A 72 -18.84 2.43 4.49
C ASP A 72 -18.87 1.09 3.73
N CYS A 73 -17.93 0.19 4.07
CA CYS A 73 -17.83 -1.12 3.47
C CYS A 73 -18.65 -2.12 4.30
N GLU A 74 -19.65 -2.72 3.65
CA GLU A 74 -20.48 -3.77 4.24
C GLU A 74 -19.88 -5.18 4.09
N GLU A 75 -18.79 -5.28 3.32
CA GLU A 75 -18.04 -6.51 3.05
C GLU A 75 -16.62 -6.40 3.65
N ASP A 76 -15.64 -7.08 3.05
CA ASP A 76 -14.26 -7.04 3.50
C ASP A 76 -13.51 -5.84 2.90
N ILE A 77 -12.82 -5.09 3.76
CA ILE A 77 -11.91 -4.04 3.30
C ILE A 77 -10.60 -4.67 2.88
N LYS A 78 -10.19 -4.38 1.63
CA LYS A 78 -8.85 -4.67 1.15
C LYS A 78 -8.12 -3.35 0.90
N LEU A 79 -7.19 -3.03 1.77
CA LEU A 79 -6.25 -1.92 1.61
C LEU A 79 -4.85 -2.44 1.96
N GLU A 80 -4.10 -2.86 0.94
CA GLU A 80 -2.85 -3.59 1.09
C GLU A 80 -1.74 -2.89 0.31
N VAL A 81 -0.65 -2.54 0.99
CA VAL A 81 0.57 -2.02 0.35
C VAL A 81 1.35 -3.19 -0.24
N VAL A 82 1.66 -3.11 -1.53
CA VAL A 82 2.50 -4.12 -2.21
C VAL A 82 3.95 -3.85 -1.85
N ALA A 83 4.48 -4.55 -0.85
CA ALA A 83 5.80 -4.28 -0.26
C ALA A 83 6.94 -4.25 -1.30
N ASP A 84 6.95 -5.19 -2.25
CA ASP A 84 7.96 -5.30 -3.30
C ASP A 84 7.87 -4.19 -4.36
N SER A 85 6.82 -3.37 -4.33
CA SER A 85 6.66 -2.22 -5.22
C SER A 85 7.35 -0.95 -4.71
N ILE A 86 7.75 -0.92 -3.44
CA ILE A 86 8.34 0.27 -2.81
C ILE A 86 9.80 0.40 -3.24
N GLU A 87 10.06 1.29 -4.17
CA GLU A 87 11.35 1.46 -4.82
C GLU A 87 11.74 2.94 -4.89
N ILE A 88 13.05 3.22 -4.74
CA ILE A 88 13.66 4.50 -5.05
C ILE A 88 14.56 4.29 -6.27
N ASN A 89 14.10 4.76 -7.43
CA ASN A 89 14.82 4.56 -8.68
C ASN A 89 15.52 5.85 -9.12
N LYS A 90 16.84 5.79 -9.24
CA LYS A 90 17.70 6.90 -9.69
C LYS A 90 18.03 6.83 -11.17
N VAL A 91 17.85 5.66 -11.81
CA VAL A 91 18.26 5.44 -13.21
C VAL A 91 17.30 6.10 -14.19
N LEU A 92 16.00 6.16 -13.83
CA LEU A 92 14.95 6.70 -14.72
C LEU A 92 15.02 8.22 -14.96
N SER A 93 15.78 8.94 -14.15
CA SER A 93 15.77 10.42 -14.16
C SER A 93 17.13 11.04 -13.83
N GLY A 94 18.22 10.31 -13.99
CA GLY A 94 19.55 10.77 -13.60
C GLY A 94 19.67 10.90 -12.07
N ASP A 95 20.21 12.03 -11.60
CA ASP A 95 20.47 12.24 -10.15
C ASP A 95 19.22 12.49 -9.30
N ILE A 96 18.04 12.51 -9.92
CA ILE A 96 16.76 12.78 -9.21
C ILE A 96 16.07 11.45 -8.91
N GLY A 97 15.85 11.17 -7.62
CA GLY A 97 15.16 9.95 -7.24
C GLY A 97 13.68 9.94 -7.65
N THR A 98 13.23 8.85 -8.25
CA THR A 98 11.82 8.54 -8.48
C THR A 98 11.36 7.57 -7.41
N VAL A 99 10.38 7.98 -6.59
CA VAL A 99 9.77 7.10 -5.59
C VAL A 99 8.62 6.36 -6.22
N LEU A 100 8.65 5.04 -6.20
CA LEU A 100 7.58 4.18 -6.70
C LEU A 100 6.98 3.36 -5.56
N PHE A 101 5.66 3.16 -5.61
CA PHE A 101 4.93 2.28 -4.70
C PHE A 101 3.56 1.92 -5.27
N ALA A 102 3.03 0.78 -4.87
CA ALA A 102 1.69 0.35 -5.24
C ALA A 102 0.91 -0.16 -4.03
N TYR A 103 -0.41 -0.09 -4.14
CA TYR A 103 -1.33 -0.69 -3.20
C TYR A 103 -2.58 -1.18 -3.91
N LYS A 104 -3.26 -2.11 -3.25
CA LYS A 104 -4.55 -2.69 -3.65
C LYS A 104 -5.61 -2.11 -2.76
N ILE A 105 -6.77 -1.73 -3.33
CA ILE A 105 -7.82 -1.05 -2.60
C ILE A 105 -9.20 -1.43 -3.14
N GLY A 106 -10.09 -1.82 -2.24
CA GLY A 106 -11.48 -2.13 -2.55
C GLY A 106 -12.30 -2.51 -1.32
N CYS A 107 -13.60 -2.62 -1.53
CA CYS A 107 -14.58 -3.21 -0.63
C CYS A 107 -15.18 -4.38 -1.39
N VAL A 108 -14.86 -5.61 -1.02
CA VAL A 108 -15.17 -6.82 -1.82
C VAL A 108 -15.43 -8.00 -0.91
N GLY A 109 -16.31 -8.90 -1.35
CA GLY A 109 -16.56 -10.17 -0.66
C GLY A 109 -15.52 -11.23 -1.05
N GLY A 110 -14.89 -11.85 -0.05
CA GLY A 110 -14.01 -12.98 -0.27
C GLY A 110 -12.75 -12.66 -1.07
N ILE A 111 -12.58 -13.34 -2.21
CA ILE A 111 -11.37 -13.25 -3.04
C ILE A 111 -11.56 -12.43 -4.33
N ASP A 112 -12.56 -11.56 -4.37
CA ASP A 112 -12.81 -10.76 -5.57
C ASP A 112 -11.65 -9.79 -5.88
N PRO A 113 -11.34 -9.56 -7.19
CA PRO A 113 -10.31 -8.64 -7.59
C PRO A 113 -10.63 -7.19 -7.19
N VAL A 114 -9.64 -6.47 -6.71
CA VAL A 114 -9.76 -5.06 -6.35
C VAL A 114 -8.98 -4.15 -7.29
N THR A 115 -9.14 -2.84 -7.12
CA THR A 115 -8.34 -1.85 -7.84
C THR A 115 -6.89 -1.88 -7.37
N VAL A 116 -5.95 -1.95 -8.32
CA VAL A 116 -4.52 -1.75 -8.09
C VAL A 116 -4.14 -0.35 -8.54
N LYS A 117 -3.49 0.39 -7.65
CA LYS A 117 -2.97 1.73 -7.90
C LYS A 117 -1.45 1.71 -7.76
N TYR A 118 -0.73 1.94 -8.86
CA TYR A 118 0.72 2.04 -8.89
C TYR A 118 1.13 3.48 -9.19
N PHE A 119 1.91 4.07 -8.30
CA PHE A 119 2.32 5.46 -8.36
C PHE A 119 3.82 5.60 -8.51
N ALA A 120 4.22 6.69 -9.16
CA ALA A 120 5.55 7.24 -9.11
C ALA A 120 5.48 8.73 -8.75
N PHE A 121 6.44 9.20 -7.94
CA PHE A 121 6.65 10.61 -7.63
C PHE A 121 8.08 11.02 -7.97
N ARG A 122 8.22 12.09 -8.75
CA ARG A 122 9.51 12.66 -9.14
C ARG A 122 9.38 14.19 -9.19
N ASN A 123 10.22 14.91 -8.45
CA ASN A 123 10.12 16.38 -8.34
C ASN A 123 8.73 16.90 -7.96
N GLY A 124 8.04 16.23 -7.04
CA GLY A 124 6.67 16.60 -6.66
C GLY A 124 5.60 16.28 -7.70
N VAL A 125 5.95 15.83 -8.90
CA VAL A 125 5.00 15.42 -9.94
C VAL A 125 4.57 13.99 -9.67
N LYS A 126 3.25 13.79 -9.68
CA LYS A 126 2.60 12.48 -9.53
C LYS A 126 2.35 11.85 -10.89
N TYR A 127 2.66 10.57 -10.99
CA TYR A 127 2.37 9.68 -12.11
C TYR A 127 1.58 8.49 -11.58
N SER A 128 0.59 8.01 -12.32
CA SER A 128 -0.18 6.83 -11.87
C SER A 128 -0.53 5.88 -13.01
N LEU A 129 -0.46 4.60 -12.67
CA LEU A 129 -0.94 3.48 -13.46
C LEU A 129 -2.00 2.73 -12.64
N ARG A 130 -3.20 2.56 -13.18
CA ARG A 130 -4.32 1.96 -12.46
C ARG A 130 -4.95 0.85 -13.27
N GLY A 131 -5.34 -0.21 -12.59
CA GLY A 131 -6.03 -1.33 -13.20
C GLY A 131 -6.61 -2.25 -12.15
N GLU A 132 -6.97 -3.43 -12.57
CA GLU A 132 -7.57 -4.45 -11.74
C GLU A 132 -6.52 -5.48 -11.30
N GLU A 133 -6.73 -6.04 -10.12
CA GLU A 133 -5.95 -7.16 -9.59
C GLU A 133 -6.21 -8.42 -10.41
N HIS A 134 -5.16 -9.20 -10.63
CA HIS A 134 -5.24 -10.56 -11.17
C HIS A 134 -5.01 -11.56 -10.04
N ILE A 135 -5.98 -12.42 -9.78
CA ILE A 135 -5.93 -13.40 -8.70
C ILE A 135 -5.70 -14.78 -9.29
N ILE A 136 -4.75 -15.53 -8.70
CA ILE A 136 -4.44 -16.91 -9.06
C ILE A 136 -4.74 -17.79 -7.84
N VAL A 137 -5.63 -18.77 -8.01
CA VAL A 137 -5.96 -19.79 -7.00
C VAL A 137 -5.62 -21.15 -7.58
N GLY A 138 -4.58 -21.79 -7.06
CA GLY A 138 -4.07 -23.04 -7.63
C GLY A 138 -3.64 -22.85 -9.09
N ASN A 139 -4.38 -23.45 -10.04
CA ASN A 139 -4.13 -23.35 -11.48
C ASN A 139 -5.04 -22.34 -12.21
N ASP A 140 -6.03 -21.78 -11.53
CA ASP A 140 -7.02 -20.90 -12.12
C ASP A 140 -6.67 -19.44 -11.81
N GLY A 141 -6.93 -18.54 -12.79
CA GLY A 141 -6.71 -17.11 -12.64
C GLY A 141 -7.89 -16.33 -13.18
N PHE A 142 -8.20 -15.19 -12.52
CA PHE A 142 -9.28 -14.28 -12.90
C PHE A 142 -8.99 -12.85 -12.50
N GLY A 143 -9.69 -11.90 -13.09
CA GLY A 143 -9.45 -10.46 -12.93
C GLY A 143 -8.22 -9.98 -13.73
N GLY A 144 -8.12 -8.67 -13.91
CA GLY A 144 -6.99 -8.04 -14.58
C GLY A 144 -6.94 -8.26 -16.08
N GLU A 145 -8.06 -8.60 -16.74
CA GLU A 145 -8.13 -8.84 -18.20
C GLU A 145 -7.89 -7.57 -18.99
N LYS A 146 -8.20 -6.41 -18.42
CA LYS A 146 -7.99 -5.12 -19.07
C LYS A 146 -6.60 -4.58 -18.80
N ALA A 147 -5.98 -4.00 -19.82
CA ALA A 147 -4.71 -3.31 -19.66
C ALA A 147 -4.84 -2.15 -18.65
N PRO A 148 -3.83 -1.91 -17.81
CA PRO A 148 -3.86 -0.79 -16.89
C PRO A 148 -3.84 0.55 -17.61
N VAL A 149 -4.48 1.55 -17.00
CA VAL A 149 -4.65 2.89 -17.56
C VAL A 149 -3.67 3.87 -16.94
N PRO A 150 -2.72 4.44 -17.72
CA PRO A 150 -1.85 5.50 -17.26
C PRO A 150 -2.58 6.85 -17.21
N ASP A 151 -2.23 7.71 -16.22
CA ASP A 151 -2.70 9.09 -16.20
C ASP A 151 -2.00 9.96 -17.28
N PHE A 152 -2.40 11.22 -17.36
CA PHE A 152 -1.86 12.16 -18.36
C PHE A 152 -0.34 12.32 -18.22
N ASN A 153 0.18 12.50 -17.00
CA ASN A 153 1.61 12.70 -16.78
C ASN A 153 2.41 11.47 -17.21
N LEU A 154 1.94 10.27 -16.83
CA LEU A 154 2.61 9.02 -17.15
C LEU A 154 2.60 8.73 -18.65
N ARG A 155 1.52 9.05 -19.36
CA ARG A 155 1.46 8.90 -20.84
C ARG A 155 2.50 9.73 -21.56
N ASN A 156 2.86 10.89 -21.00
CA ASN A 156 3.85 11.80 -21.59
C ASN A 156 5.30 11.50 -21.17
N ASP A 157 5.52 10.56 -20.24
CA ASP A 157 6.85 10.10 -19.82
C ASP A 157 7.07 8.64 -20.26
N LYS A 158 7.43 8.47 -21.51
CA LYS A 158 7.56 7.13 -22.12
C LYS A 158 8.51 6.20 -21.36
N PRO A 159 9.73 6.62 -20.94
CA PRO A 159 10.62 5.74 -20.20
C PRO A 159 10.02 5.26 -18.87
N LEU A 160 9.34 6.14 -18.13
CA LEU A 160 8.68 5.79 -16.87
C LEU A 160 7.46 4.88 -17.11
N LEU A 161 6.67 5.18 -18.15
CA LEU A 161 5.54 4.33 -18.54
C LEU A 161 6.00 2.90 -18.86
N GLU A 162 7.00 2.74 -19.71
CA GLU A 162 7.54 1.43 -20.05
C GLU A 162 8.07 0.68 -18.83
N TYR A 163 8.74 1.40 -17.91
CA TYR A 163 9.22 0.82 -16.66
C TYR A 163 8.06 0.31 -15.81
N MET A 164 7.05 1.13 -15.57
CA MET A 164 5.88 0.77 -14.75
C MET A 164 5.06 -0.36 -15.38
N MET A 165 4.89 -0.37 -16.70
CA MET A 165 4.22 -1.44 -17.43
C MET A 165 4.94 -2.79 -17.30
N ARG A 166 6.27 -2.82 -17.36
CA ARG A 166 7.04 -4.07 -17.16
C ARG A 166 6.84 -4.65 -15.75
N LYS A 167 6.69 -3.78 -14.75
CA LYS A 167 6.46 -4.19 -13.35
C LYS A 167 5.01 -4.56 -13.06
N TRP A 168 4.07 -4.10 -13.89
CA TRP A 168 2.63 -4.19 -13.61
C TRP A 168 2.18 -5.60 -13.25
N LYS A 169 2.54 -6.60 -14.05
CA LYS A 169 2.10 -7.97 -13.83
C LYS A 169 2.49 -8.50 -12.45
N SER A 170 3.70 -8.26 -11.99
CA SER A 170 4.15 -8.70 -10.65
C SER A 170 3.46 -7.95 -9.53
N ILE A 171 3.12 -6.67 -9.75
CA ILE A 171 2.47 -5.80 -8.76
C ILE A 171 0.97 -6.12 -8.64
N SER A 172 0.30 -6.36 -9.77
CA SER A 172 -1.15 -6.57 -9.81
C SER A 172 -1.57 -8.01 -9.52
N THR A 173 -0.65 -8.97 -9.52
CA THR A 173 -1.00 -10.39 -9.30
C THR A 173 -0.94 -10.77 -7.82
N THR A 174 -1.99 -11.43 -7.34
CA THR A 174 -2.04 -12.12 -6.03
C THR A 174 -2.12 -13.62 -6.26
N LYS A 175 -1.31 -14.38 -5.54
CA LYS A 175 -1.37 -15.85 -5.54
C LYS A 175 -1.91 -16.30 -4.18
N ILE A 176 -2.97 -17.11 -4.23
CA ILE A 176 -3.58 -17.73 -3.06
C ILE A 176 -3.25 -19.23 -3.15
N ASN A 177 -2.51 -19.72 -2.15
CA ASN A 177 -2.11 -21.13 -2.03
C ASN A 177 -3.13 -21.93 -1.21
#